data_802868b3ea65488f922ad59d9bd5885f
#
_entry.id   802868b3ea65488f922ad59d9bd5885f
#
_cell.length_a   1.000
_cell.length_b   1.000
_cell.length_c   1.000
_cell.angle_alpha   90.00
_cell.angle_beta   90.00
_cell.angle_gamma   90.00
#
_symmetry.space_group_name_H-M   'P 1'
#
loop_
_entity.id
_entity.type
_entity.pdbx_description
1 polymer ?
#
loop_
_entity_poly.entity_id
_entity_poly.type
_entity_poly.pdbx_seq_one_letter_code
_entity_poly.pdbx_strand_id
1 'polypeptide(L)'
;VDCYKTKSMYILPANKYPVIEKNFKTMADASTDDLFSSVESDLEWLEIKYGDVLIFNQALPHGNRVNLEKESRWSMNCRFKAVFTPYGDKKIGEFFEPISLKPASMYGLNYNLPALD
;
A
#
# COMPACT_ATOMS: atom_id res chain seq x y z
N VAL A 1 11.61 8.01 -16.22
CA VAL A 1 11.78 6.83 -17.10
C VAL A 1 10.50 6.01 -17.05
N ASP A 2 9.98 5.64 -18.24
CA ASP A 2 8.76 4.86 -18.35
C ASP A 2 8.92 3.47 -17.72
N CYS A 3 7.83 2.93 -17.20
CA CYS A 3 7.78 1.60 -16.59
C CYS A 3 7.19 0.59 -17.55
N TYR A 4 7.89 -0.49 -17.82
CA TYR A 4 7.42 -1.63 -18.60
C TYR A 4 7.29 -2.86 -17.71
N LYS A 5 6.69 -3.92 -18.21
CA LYS A 5 6.54 -5.19 -17.49
C LYS A 5 7.86 -5.70 -16.89
N THR A 6 8.96 -5.58 -17.61
CA THR A 6 10.28 -6.09 -17.20
C THR A 6 10.97 -5.27 -16.10
N LYS A 7 10.51 -4.06 -15.78
CA LYS A 7 10.99 -3.22 -14.67
C LYS A 7 9.88 -2.61 -13.84
N SER A 8 8.64 -3.05 -14.02
CA SER A 8 7.45 -2.50 -13.39
C SER A 8 7.19 -3.13 -12.02
N MET A 9 6.13 -2.67 -11.41
CA MET A 9 5.48 -3.34 -10.30
C MET A 9 4.22 -4.05 -10.79
N TYR A 10 3.80 -5.05 -10.05
CA TYR A 10 2.52 -5.71 -10.23
C TYR A 10 1.57 -5.34 -9.08
N ILE A 11 0.28 -5.46 -9.37
CA ILE A 11 -0.78 -5.31 -8.38
C ILE A 11 -1.86 -6.38 -8.64
N LEU A 12 -2.45 -6.88 -7.57
CA LEU A 12 -3.66 -7.66 -7.69
C LEU A 12 -4.85 -6.72 -7.85
N PRO A 13 -5.65 -6.82 -8.92
CA PRO A 13 -6.85 -6.00 -9.09
C PRO A 13 -7.84 -6.16 -7.95
N ALA A 14 -8.51 -5.08 -7.58
CA ALA A 14 -9.43 -5.07 -6.44
C ALA A 14 -10.57 -6.08 -6.56
N ASN A 15 -11.03 -6.40 -7.76
CA ASN A 15 -12.06 -7.41 -8.00
C ASN A 15 -11.59 -8.85 -7.74
N LYS A 16 -10.30 -9.08 -7.66
CA LYS A 16 -9.68 -10.39 -7.34
C LYS A 16 -9.39 -10.53 -5.82
N TYR A 17 -9.36 -9.44 -5.09
CA TYR A 17 -9.05 -9.42 -3.68
C TYR A 17 -9.95 -10.31 -2.80
N PRO A 18 -11.27 -10.43 -3.02
CA PRO A 18 -12.14 -11.28 -2.20
C PRO A 18 -11.74 -12.75 -2.16
N VAL A 19 -11.07 -13.26 -3.20
CA VAL A 19 -10.57 -14.63 -3.24
C VAL A 19 -9.41 -14.82 -2.27
N ILE A 20 -8.54 -13.81 -2.17
CA ILE A 20 -7.39 -13.81 -1.27
C ILE A 20 -7.82 -13.56 0.17
N GLU A 21 -8.75 -12.64 0.40
CA GLU A 21 -9.23 -12.30 1.73
C GLU A 21 -9.74 -13.52 2.51
N LYS A 22 -10.43 -14.43 1.83
CA LYS A 22 -10.91 -15.68 2.44
C LYS A 22 -9.79 -16.58 2.94
N ASN A 23 -8.64 -16.51 2.31
CA ASN A 23 -7.48 -17.37 2.58
C ASN A 23 -6.35 -16.60 3.29
N PHE A 24 -6.57 -15.34 3.67
CA PHE A 24 -5.52 -14.45 4.15
C PHE A 24 -4.75 -15.01 5.34
N LYS A 25 -5.42 -15.68 6.29
CA LYS A 25 -4.75 -16.30 7.45
C LYS A 25 -3.77 -17.41 7.03
N THR A 26 -4.18 -18.23 6.08
CA THR A 26 -3.33 -19.31 5.55
C THR A 26 -2.18 -18.75 4.71
N MET A 27 -2.41 -17.66 4.01
CA MET A 27 -1.43 -17.01 3.15
C MET A 27 -0.44 -16.13 3.93
N ALA A 28 -0.82 -15.64 5.11
CA ALA A 28 0.06 -14.81 5.94
C ALA A 28 1.30 -15.56 6.46
N ASP A 29 1.19 -16.89 6.60
CA ASP A 29 2.28 -17.77 7.01
C ASP A 29 3.09 -18.31 5.83
N ALA A 30 2.67 -18.03 4.60
CA ALA A 30 3.36 -18.44 3.39
C ALA A 30 4.59 -17.58 3.11
N SER A 31 5.57 -18.15 2.41
CA SER A 31 6.68 -17.35 1.91
C SER A 31 6.21 -16.34 0.85
N THR A 32 7.00 -15.29 0.63
CA THR A 32 6.70 -14.29 -0.40
C THR A 32 6.58 -14.91 -1.80
N ASP A 33 7.39 -15.92 -2.08
CA ASP A 33 7.38 -16.62 -3.37
C ASP A 33 6.15 -17.51 -3.53
N ASP A 34 5.73 -18.20 -2.48
CA ASP A 34 4.50 -19.00 -2.49
C ASP A 34 3.27 -18.09 -2.66
N LEU A 35 3.25 -16.97 -1.96
CA LEU A 35 2.19 -15.97 -2.11
C LEU A 35 2.13 -15.44 -3.55
N PHE A 36 3.28 -15.04 -4.10
CA PHE A 36 3.35 -14.58 -5.49
C PHE A 36 2.82 -15.66 -6.46
N SER A 37 3.32 -16.86 -6.34
CA SER A 37 2.93 -17.99 -7.22
C SER A 37 1.44 -18.27 -7.17
N SER A 38 0.81 -18.11 -6.00
CA SER A 38 -0.62 -18.36 -5.83
C SER A 38 -1.52 -17.33 -6.52
N VAL A 39 -1.00 -16.14 -6.82
CA VAL A 39 -1.77 -15.04 -7.41
C VAL A 39 -1.25 -14.60 -8.78
N GLU A 40 -0.15 -15.15 -9.24
CA GLU A 40 0.57 -14.70 -10.44
C GLU A 40 -0.31 -14.60 -11.68
N SER A 41 -1.25 -15.54 -11.85
CA SER A 41 -2.17 -15.53 -13.00
C SER A 41 -3.19 -14.40 -12.98
N ASP A 42 -3.44 -13.82 -11.80
CA ASP A 42 -4.42 -12.76 -11.58
C ASP A 42 -3.79 -11.37 -11.45
N LEU A 43 -2.46 -11.30 -11.46
CA LEU A 43 -1.74 -10.03 -11.32
C LEU A 43 -1.78 -9.20 -12.60
N GLU A 44 -1.92 -7.90 -12.42
CA GLU A 44 -1.72 -6.92 -13.47
C GLU A 44 -0.35 -6.25 -13.33
N TRP A 45 0.40 -6.22 -14.42
CA TRP A 45 1.66 -5.49 -14.52
C TRP A 45 1.38 -4.06 -14.98
N LEU A 46 1.87 -3.11 -14.19
CA LEU A 46 1.59 -1.71 -14.42
C LEU A 46 2.57 -1.12 -15.43
N GLU A 47 2.06 -0.56 -16.50
CA GLU A 47 2.82 0.24 -17.45
C GLU A 47 2.55 1.72 -17.16
N ILE A 48 3.54 2.40 -16.59
CA ILE A 48 3.42 3.77 -16.10
C ILE A 48 4.44 4.63 -16.83
N LYS A 49 4.00 5.75 -17.35
CA LYS A 49 4.86 6.75 -18.00
C LYS A 49 5.50 7.67 -16.97
N TYR A 50 6.56 8.34 -17.38
CA TYR A 50 7.18 9.37 -16.55
C TYR A 50 6.17 10.47 -16.21
N GLY A 51 6.02 10.76 -14.93
CA GLY A 51 5.07 11.75 -14.42
C GLY A 51 3.69 11.21 -14.04
N ASP A 52 3.38 9.96 -14.38
CA ASP A 52 2.14 9.32 -13.93
C ASP A 52 2.16 9.06 -12.43
N VAL A 53 0.98 9.07 -11.83
CA VAL A 53 0.76 8.77 -10.41
C VAL A 53 -0.19 7.59 -10.30
N LEU A 54 0.24 6.56 -9.60
CA LEU A 54 -0.58 5.40 -9.25
C LEU A 54 -1.13 5.57 -7.83
N ILE A 55 -2.46 5.50 -7.70
CA ILE A 55 -3.14 5.50 -6.42
C ILE A 55 -3.85 4.17 -6.24
N PHE A 56 -3.56 3.46 -5.17
CA PHE A 56 -4.18 2.17 -4.88
C PHE A 56 -4.30 1.93 -3.38
N ASN A 57 -5.19 1.03 -2.99
CA ASN A 57 -5.32 0.61 -1.60
C ASN A 57 -4.12 -0.29 -1.24
N GLN A 58 -3.41 0.08 -0.19
CA GLN A 58 -2.24 -0.67 0.28
C GLN A 58 -2.52 -2.12 0.71
N ALA A 59 -3.78 -2.46 1.00
CA ALA A 59 -4.17 -3.83 1.32
C ALA A 59 -4.16 -4.75 0.10
N LEU A 60 -4.15 -4.21 -1.12
CA LEU A 60 -4.02 -5.03 -2.32
C LEU A 60 -2.59 -5.60 -2.39
N PRO A 61 -2.44 -6.91 -2.61
CA PRO A 61 -1.15 -7.51 -2.89
C PRO A 61 -0.46 -6.80 -4.06
N HIS A 62 0.74 -6.35 -3.83
CA HIS A 62 1.53 -5.63 -4.83
C HIS A 62 3.02 -5.86 -4.57
N GLY A 63 3.82 -5.68 -5.58
CA GLY A 63 5.25 -5.85 -5.45
C GLY A 63 6.01 -5.55 -6.74
N ASN A 64 7.28 -5.86 -6.69
CA ASN A 64 8.20 -5.74 -7.83
C ASN A 64 8.90 -7.07 -8.05
N ARG A 65 9.28 -7.34 -9.29
CA ARG A 65 10.21 -8.42 -9.63
C ARG A 65 11.55 -7.82 -10.04
N VAL A 66 12.50 -8.68 -10.31
CA VAL A 66 13.83 -8.27 -10.76
C VAL A 66 13.70 -7.40 -12.00
N ASN A 67 14.37 -6.25 -11.99
CA ASN A 67 14.46 -5.38 -13.15
C ASN A 67 15.41 -6.01 -14.18
N LEU A 68 14.89 -6.36 -15.34
CA LEU A 68 15.64 -6.97 -16.43
C LEU A 68 16.13 -5.94 -17.46
N GLU A 69 15.80 -4.66 -17.27
CA GLU A 69 16.24 -3.59 -18.14
C GLU A 69 17.64 -3.07 -17.75
N LYS A 70 18.31 -2.42 -18.67
CA LYS A 70 19.60 -1.77 -18.41
C LYS A 70 19.50 -0.43 -17.67
N GLU A 71 18.28 0.00 -17.35
CA GLU A 71 17.98 1.28 -16.74
C GLU A 71 17.37 1.09 -15.35
N SER A 72 17.74 1.98 -14.43
CA SER A 72 17.12 2.02 -13.09
C SER A 72 15.78 2.73 -13.13
N ARG A 73 14.81 2.21 -12.39
CA ARG A 73 13.53 2.87 -12.13
C ARG A 73 13.58 3.56 -10.77
N TRP A 74 13.24 4.83 -10.77
CA TRP A 74 13.04 5.61 -9.55
C TRP A 74 11.54 5.82 -9.34
N SER A 75 11.07 5.57 -8.13
CA SER A 75 9.69 5.84 -7.74
C SER A 75 9.65 6.46 -6.35
N MET A 76 8.77 7.42 -6.16
CA MET A 76 8.46 7.99 -4.86
C MET A 76 7.17 7.37 -4.34
N ASN A 77 7.19 6.87 -3.11
CA ASN A 77 6.04 6.28 -2.46
C ASN A 77 5.58 7.17 -1.32
N CYS A 78 4.31 7.52 -1.33
CA CYS A 78 3.65 8.23 -0.23
C CYS A 78 2.46 7.41 0.26
N ARG A 79 2.23 7.41 1.57
CA ARG A 79 1.07 6.78 2.18
C ARG A 79 0.18 7.82 2.80
N PHE A 80 -1.10 7.75 2.49
CA PHE A 80 -2.13 8.63 3.04
C PHE A 80 -3.12 7.83 3.87
N LYS A 81 -3.59 8.41 4.95
CA LYS A 81 -4.69 7.87 5.74
C LYS A 81 -5.58 8.98 6.25
N ALA A 82 -6.82 8.68 6.58
CA ALA A 82 -7.64 9.59 7.38
C ALA A 82 -7.04 9.74 8.79
N VAL A 83 -7.16 10.93 9.35
CA VAL A 83 -6.52 11.29 10.64
C VAL A 83 -6.85 10.27 11.73
N PHE A 84 -8.12 9.89 11.86
CA PHE A 84 -8.59 9.01 12.92
C PHE A 84 -8.64 7.52 12.54
N THR A 85 -8.22 7.15 11.35
CA THR A 85 -8.15 5.73 10.96
C THR A 85 -6.93 5.08 11.62
N PRO A 86 -7.09 4.01 12.37
CA PRO A 86 -5.96 3.26 12.93
C PRO A 86 -5.04 2.72 11.82
N TYR A 87 -3.75 2.67 12.09
CA TYR A 87 -2.74 2.11 11.19
C TYR A 87 -1.64 1.41 11.99
N GLY A 88 -1.99 0.31 12.64
CA GLY A 88 -1.08 -0.39 13.54
C GLY A 88 -0.55 0.53 14.63
N ASP A 89 0.73 0.46 14.88
CA ASP A 89 1.48 1.26 15.85
C ASP A 89 2.03 2.59 15.30
N LYS A 90 1.75 2.90 14.02
CA LYS A 90 2.28 4.09 13.35
C LYS A 90 1.47 5.33 13.68
N LYS A 91 2.07 6.21 14.46
CA LYS A 91 1.41 7.39 15.03
C LYS A 91 1.55 8.63 14.14
N ILE A 92 0.66 9.59 14.37
CA ILE A 92 0.76 10.95 13.85
C ILE A 92 1.84 11.70 14.64
N GLY A 93 2.67 12.46 13.92
CA GLY A 93 3.82 13.17 14.50
C GLY A 93 5.10 12.33 14.59
N GLU A 94 5.01 11.01 14.33
CA GLU A 94 6.17 10.10 14.26
C GLU A 94 6.36 9.55 12.85
N PHE A 95 5.35 8.85 12.35
CA PHE A 95 5.38 8.24 11.01
C PHE A 95 4.55 8.99 9.99
N PHE A 96 3.42 9.57 10.41
CA PHE A 96 2.54 10.37 9.57
C PHE A 96 2.56 11.83 9.99
N GLU A 97 2.73 12.71 9.00
CA GLU A 97 2.57 14.15 9.18
C GLU A 97 1.22 14.62 8.64
N PRO A 98 0.48 15.46 9.38
CA PRO A 98 -0.77 16.01 8.87
C PRO A 98 -0.50 17.02 7.75
N ILE A 99 -1.15 16.83 6.59
CA ILE A 99 -1.06 17.78 5.46
C ILE A 99 -1.89 19.03 5.79
N SER A 100 -3.11 18.84 6.29
CA SER A 100 -3.95 19.92 6.78
C SER A 100 -4.90 19.38 7.85
N LEU A 101 -5.18 20.18 8.87
CA LEU A 101 -6.13 19.85 9.92
C LEU A 101 -7.19 20.94 10.02
N LYS A 102 -8.45 20.54 10.01
CA LYS A 102 -9.55 21.42 10.41
C LYS A 102 -9.50 21.63 11.92
N PRO A 103 -9.99 22.78 12.44
CA PRO A 103 -9.99 23.05 13.88
C PRO A 103 -10.59 21.89 14.71
N ALA A 104 -11.70 21.33 14.29
CA ALA A 104 -12.31 20.19 14.98
C ALA A 104 -11.38 18.95 15.05
N SER A 105 -10.60 18.70 14.01
CA SER A 105 -9.62 17.58 14.00
C SER A 105 -8.46 17.87 14.95
N MET A 106 -8.03 19.12 15.06
CA MET A 106 -7.00 19.51 16.03
C MET A 106 -7.46 19.29 17.46
N TYR A 107 -8.70 19.67 17.76
CA TYR A 107 -9.29 19.37 19.07
C TYR A 107 -9.34 17.87 19.36
N GLY A 108 -9.77 17.06 18.40
CA GLY A 108 -9.86 15.61 18.55
C GLY A 108 -8.48 14.96 18.75
N LEU A 109 -7.43 15.44 18.11
CA LEU A 109 -6.07 14.92 18.29
C LEU A 109 -5.48 15.26 19.67
N ASN A 110 -5.87 16.40 20.23
CA ASN A 110 -5.39 16.88 21.53
C ASN A 110 -6.31 16.47 22.69
N TYR A 111 -7.41 15.76 22.40
CA TYR A 111 -8.35 15.33 23.43
C TYR A 111 -7.80 14.16 24.23
N ASN A 112 -7.66 14.36 25.51
CA ASN A 112 -7.31 13.29 26.43
C ASN A 112 -8.58 12.55 26.85
N LEU A 113 -8.72 11.29 26.48
CA LEU A 113 -9.81 10.46 26.97
C LEU A 113 -9.71 10.36 28.51
N PRO A 114 -10.83 10.54 29.26
CA PRO A 114 -10.83 10.25 30.67
C PRO A 114 -10.48 8.78 30.89
N ALA A 115 -9.73 8.51 31.95
CA ALA A 115 -9.49 7.13 32.36
C ALA A 115 -10.85 6.46 32.61
N LEU A 116 -11.06 5.30 32.02
CA LEU A 116 -12.20 4.46 32.33
C LEU A 116 -11.83 3.74 33.64
N ASP A 117 -12.56 4.09 34.72
CA ASP A 117 -12.49 3.39 36.01
C ASP A 117 -13.03 1.96 35.89
#